data_f4e6d79796fa4e537ba6dc5ecce7b971
#
_entry.id   f4e6d79796fa4e537ba6dc5ecce7b971
#
_cell.length_a   1.000
_cell.length_b   1.000
_cell.length_c   1.000
_cell.angle_alpha   90.00
_cell.angle_beta   90.00
_cell.angle_gamma   90.00
#
_symmetry.space_group_name_H-M   'P 1'
#
loop_
_entity.id
_entity.type
_entity.pdbx_description
1 polymer ?
#
loop_
_entity_poly.entity_id
_entity_poly.type
_entity_poly.pdbx_seq_one_letter_code
_entity_poly.pdbx_strand_id
1 'polypeptide(L)'
;MLQTINLAMRYPTKKLFENVNLKLDSGKRYGLIGANGAGKSTLLKILSGEAESSSGEVIIAPNARLGVLKQDQYAYESLSLKDAVLIGNKRLYEAIKRKEWLYENGDLSDEKVNNELGDLEMICAEEDPTYECEVVIEKILEDLGFPASSHENLMSSLTGGDKFKILLAQVLFPKPEILLLDEPTNNLDLPSIAWLENNLKHYEGVIVVISHDRHFLNSICTHILDMDFGSVREFSGNYDDWYIASTVIAKQQEAERNKKLKEKEELENFIARFSANASKAKQATSRQKQLEKLDISALKVSSRRDPSIVFKPNRTIGNEALECEGISKSYGDKKVLENVSLKILPNDKIALIGPNGVGKSTLLQILVEVLAPDSGSVKWGATIERGYFPQNVSEEIKGEETLFEWLRAFDKRKESGEIRNALGRMLFSGEEQEKQVSKLSGGEKHRMVLSRLMLEGGNFLVLDEPTNHLDLESIIALGEALYKFGGNVICVSHDRELIDAYANRIIELVPQFGADGANLPAQIIDFRGSYEEYLESKGV
;
A
#
# COMPACT_ATOMS: atom_id res chain seq x y z
N MET A 1 3.60 -11.12 -23.91
CA MET A 1 4.56 -10.02 -24.10
C MET A 1 3.80 -8.71 -24.27
N LEU A 2 4.20 -7.67 -23.54
CA LEU A 2 3.62 -6.33 -23.63
C LEU A 2 4.75 -5.34 -23.92
N GLN A 3 4.51 -4.40 -24.82
CA GLN A 3 5.51 -3.39 -25.21
C GLN A 3 4.86 -2.00 -25.23
N THR A 4 5.61 -0.97 -24.83
CA THR A 4 5.22 0.43 -25.01
C THR A 4 6.21 1.14 -25.93
N ILE A 5 5.70 2.03 -26.78
CA ILE A 5 6.52 2.81 -27.72
C ILE A 5 6.22 4.29 -27.53
N ASN A 6 7.23 5.05 -27.07
CA ASN A 6 7.17 6.50 -26.87
C ASN A 6 5.94 6.97 -26.07
N LEU A 7 5.53 6.15 -25.09
CA LEU A 7 4.34 6.41 -24.30
C LEU A 7 4.53 7.67 -23.45
N ALA A 8 3.53 8.56 -23.45
CA ALA A 8 3.53 9.77 -22.64
C ALA A 8 2.14 10.07 -22.07
N MET A 9 2.13 10.67 -20.88
CA MET A 9 0.90 11.14 -20.25
C MET A 9 1.09 12.52 -19.65
N ARG A 10 0.18 13.44 -20.04
CA ARG A 10 0.18 14.84 -19.61
C ARG A 10 -1.23 15.26 -19.22
N TYR A 11 -1.36 15.87 -18.07
CA TYR A 11 -2.54 16.62 -17.69
C TYR A 11 -2.33 18.11 -17.99
N PRO A 12 -3.37 18.93 -18.06
CA PRO A 12 -3.24 20.37 -18.39
C PRO A 12 -2.24 21.11 -17.49
N THR A 13 -2.13 20.71 -16.22
CA THR A 13 -1.28 21.38 -15.22
C THR A 13 -0.02 20.60 -14.87
N LYS A 14 0.08 19.31 -15.26
CA LYS A 14 1.19 18.43 -14.82
C LYS A 14 1.52 17.39 -15.88
N LYS A 15 2.79 17.32 -16.25
CA LYS A 15 3.36 16.23 -17.03
C LYS A 15 3.71 15.08 -16.06
N LEU A 16 3.16 13.89 -16.29
CA LEU A 16 3.47 12.72 -15.46
C LEU A 16 4.72 12.01 -15.97
N PHE A 17 4.70 11.57 -17.23
CA PHE A 17 5.85 10.90 -17.85
C PHE A 17 5.84 11.09 -19.37
N GLU A 18 7.00 10.87 -19.97
CA GLU A 18 7.20 10.92 -21.42
C GLU A 18 8.27 9.95 -21.88
N ASN A 19 8.20 9.59 -23.17
CA ASN A 19 9.17 8.72 -23.84
C ASN A 19 9.38 7.39 -23.11
N VAL A 20 8.30 6.78 -22.57
CA VAL A 20 8.36 5.50 -21.90
C VAL A 20 8.36 4.39 -22.95
N ASN A 21 9.48 3.68 -23.03
CA ASN A 21 9.70 2.54 -23.92
C ASN A 21 10.04 1.33 -23.04
N LEU A 22 9.10 0.41 -22.90
CA LEU A 22 9.23 -0.81 -22.11
C LEU A 22 9.02 -2.03 -22.98
N LYS A 23 9.71 -3.11 -22.66
CA LYS A 23 9.49 -4.43 -23.22
C LYS A 23 9.37 -5.43 -22.08
N LEU A 24 8.14 -5.83 -21.80
CA LEU A 24 7.83 -6.73 -20.69
C LEU A 24 7.74 -8.17 -21.22
N ASP A 25 8.64 -9.01 -20.75
CA ASP A 25 8.80 -10.39 -21.25
C ASP A 25 8.16 -11.39 -20.27
N SER A 26 7.62 -12.50 -20.79
CA SER A 26 7.05 -13.60 -19.99
C SER A 26 8.08 -14.18 -19.02
N GLY A 27 7.59 -14.67 -17.88
CA GLY A 27 8.41 -15.19 -16.78
C GLY A 27 9.11 -14.11 -15.95
N LYS A 28 8.95 -12.83 -16.31
CA LYS A 28 9.48 -11.71 -15.55
C LYS A 28 8.40 -11.05 -14.71
N ARG A 29 8.76 -10.66 -13.49
CA ARG A 29 7.92 -10.00 -12.51
C ARG A 29 8.49 -8.62 -12.23
N TYR A 30 7.75 -7.60 -12.64
CA TYR A 30 8.17 -6.20 -12.59
C TYR A 30 7.50 -5.48 -11.43
N GLY A 31 8.28 -4.95 -10.49
CA GLY A 31 7.82 -4.03 -9.47
C GLY A 31 7.85 -2.60 -9.98
N LEU A 32 6.69 -1.94 -10.12
CA LEU A 32 6.59 -0.54 -10.53
C LEU A 32 6.62 0.35 -9.29
N ILE A 33 7.71 1.07 -9.11
CA ILE A 33 7.95 1.93 -7.94
C ILE A 33 8.12 3.40 -8.34
N GLY A 34 7.95 4.30 -7.39
CA GLY A 34 8.10 5.74 -7.59
C GLY A 34 7.31 6.54 -6.56
N ALA A 35 7.59 7.81 -6.41
CA ALA A 35 6.91 8.68 -5.46
C ALA A 35 5.39 8.70 -5.66
N ASN A 36 4.64 9.03 -4.59
CA ASN A 36 3.20 9.24 -4.71
C ASN A 36 2.89 10.39 -5.68
N GLY A 37 1.92 10.15 -6.59
CA GLY A 37 1.59 11.09 -7.67
C GLY A 37 2.60 11.15 -8.83
N ALA A 38 3.55 10.20 -8.93
CA ALA A 38 4.44 10.06 -10.09
C ALA A 38 3.73 9.55 -11.34
N GLY A 39 2.58 8.87 -11.17
CA GLY A 39 1.78 8.34 -12.27
C GLY A 39 1.77 6.81 -12.39
N LYS A 40 2.17 6.07 -11.34
CA LYS A 40 2.21 4.59 -11.32
C LYS A 40 0.87 3.97 -11.73
N SER A 41 -0.20 4.26 -10.98
CA SER A 41 -1.55 3.74 -11.28
C SER A 41 -2.08 4.23 -12.64
N THR A 42 -1.70 5.45 -13.07
CA THR A 42 -2.05 5.96 -14.40
C THR A 42 -1.36 5.14 -15.49
N LEU A 43 -0.08 4.81 -15.32
CA LEU A 43 0.63 3.93 -16.27
C LEU A 43 -0.04 2.55 -16.31
N LEU A 44 -0.38 1.98 -15.16
CA LEU A 44 -1.05 0.68 -15.11
C LEU A 44 -2.41 0.71 -15.84
N LYS A 45 -3.21 1.77 -15.65
CA LYS A 45 -4.48 1.98 -16.38
C LYS A 45 -4.30 2.15 -17.89
N ILE A 46 -3.19 2.74 -18.33
CA ILE A 46 -2.88 2.83 -19.77
C ILE A 46 -2.46 1.45 -20.30
N LEU A 47 -1.67 0.69 -19.54
CA LEU A 47 -1.27 -0.68 -19.91
C LEU A 47 -2.46 -1.63 -19.96
N SER A 48 -3.49 -1.41 -19.12
CA SER A 48 -4.75 -2.19 -19.12
C SER A 48 -5.74 -1.77 -20.20
N GLY A 49 -5.52 -0.61 -20.86
CA GLY A 49 -6.47 -0.05 -21.80
C GLY A 49 -7.65 0.69 -21.16
N GLU A 50 -7.65 0.87 -19.82
CA GLU A 50 -8.68 1.63 -19.11
C GLU A 50 -8.53 3.15 -19.26
N ALA A 51 -7.34 3.61 -19.63
CA ALA A 51 -7.05 5.02 -19.90
C ALA A 51 -6.28 5.20 -21.20
N GLU A 52 -6.58 6.28 -21.93
CA GLU A 52 -5.83 6.65 -23.12
C GLU A 52 -4.56 7.42 -22.77
N SER A 53 -3.47 7.14 -23.49
CA SER A 53 -2.24 7.91 -23.40
C SER A 53 -2.36 9.24 -24.15
N SER A 54 -1.58 10.24 -23.74
CA SER A 54 -1.49 11.50 -24.50
C SER A 54 -0.73 11.34 -25.82
N SER A 55 0.21 10.39 -25.90
CA SER A 55 0.92 9.98 -27.12
C SER A 55 1.63 8.64 -26.91
N GLY A 56 2.04 8.02 -28.01
CA GLY A 56 2.63 6.68 -28.00
C GLY A 56 1.58 5.58 -28.04
N GLU A 57 2.01 4.33 -28.01
CA GLU A 57 1.13 3.18 -28.12
C GLU A 57 1.56 2.03 -27.18
N VAL A 58 0.57 1.21 -26.80
CA VAL A 58 0.76 -0.03 -26.06
C VAL A 58 0.45 -1.19 -27.00
N ILE A 59 1.39 -2.11 -27.15
CA ILE A 59 1.26 -3.30 -28.00
C ILE A 59 1.21 -4.52 -27.10
N ILE A 60 0.11 -5.27 -27.19
CA ILE A 60 -0.08 -6.55 -26.51
C ILE A 60 -0.04 -7.67 -27.54
N ALA A 61 0.58 -8.80 -27.20
CA ALA A 61 0.64 -9.94 -28.10
C ALA A 61 -0.79 -10.41 -28.45
N PRO A 62 -1.06 -10.82 -29.71
CA PRO A 62 -2.36 -11.34 -30.09
C PRO A 62 -2.78 -12.50 -29.17
N ASN A 63 -4.05 -12.51 -28.78
CA ASN A 63 -4.67 -13.53 -27.91
C ASN A 63 -4.13 -13.62 -26.47
N ALA A 64 -3.24 -12.71 -26.04
CA ALA A 64 -2.81 -12.68 -24.65
C ALA A 64 -3.94 -12.16 -23.75
N ARG A 65 -4.30 -12.95 -22.74
CA ARG A 65 -5.27 -12.56 -21.70
C ARG A 65 -4.63 -11.60 -20.73
N LEU A 66 -5.39 -10.57 -20.40
CA LEU A 66 -4.99 -9.53 -19.46
C LEU A 66 -5.82 -9.64 -18.19
N GLY A 67 -5.18 -9.90 -17.06
CA GLY A 67 -5.78 -9.83 -15.72
C GLY A 67 -5.43 -8.51 -15.06
N VAL A 68 -6.45 -7.79 -14.60
CA VAL A 68 -6.29 -6.51 -13.91
C VAL A 68 -7.03 -6.57 -12.58
N LEU A 69 -6.31 -6.34 -11.49
CA LEU A 69 -6.93 -6.27 -10.16
C LEU A 69 -7.74 -4.97 -10.05
N LYS A 70 -9.06 -5.14 -9.97
CA LYS A 70 -10.00 -4.01 -9.79
C LYS A 70 -10.17 -3.71 -8.31
N GLN A 71 -10.29 -2.43 -7.98
CA GLN A 71 -10.47 -1.97 -6.59
C GLN A 71 -11.94 -1.85 -6.19
N ASP A 72 -12.88 -2.06 -7.12
CA ASP A 72 -14.31 -2.00 -6.83
C ASP A 72 -14.77 -3.28 -6.12
N GLN A 73 -14.88 -3.21 -4.81
CA GLN A 73 -15.28 -4.31 -3.94
C GLN A 73 -16.79 -4.61 -3.98
N TYR A 74 -17.59 -3.78 -4.63
CA TYR A 74 -19.05 -3.89 -4.64
C TYR A 74 -19.60 -4.42 -5.97
N ALA A 75 -18.75 -4.63 -6.96
CA ALA A 75 -19.19 -5.01 -8.31
C ALA A 75 -19.91 -6.38 -8.39
N TYR A 76 -19.68 -7.27 -7.41
CA TYR A 76 -20.11 -8.67 -7.46
C TYR A 76 -20.93 -9.11 -6.24
N GLU A 77 -21.58 -8.19 -5.54
CA GLU A 77 -22.27 -8.47 -4.26
C GLU A 77 -23.38 -9.53 -4.34
N SER A 78 -23.99 -9.68 -5.51
CA SER A 78 -25.06 -10.65 -5.76
C SER A 78 -24.59 -12.05 -6.15
N LEU A 79 -23.29 -12.25 -6.34
CA LEU A 79 -22.72 -13.54 -6.72
C LEU A 79 -22.29 -14.34 -5.49
N SER A 80 -22.30 -15.69 -5.61
CA SER A 80 -21.63 -16.57 -4.66
C SER A 80 -20.11 -16.39 -4.73
N LEU A 81 -19.38 -16.85 -3.70
CA LEU A 81 -17.91 -16.76 -3.70
C LEU A 81 -17.31 -17.54 -4.88
N LYS A 82 -17.86 -18.74 -5.18
CA LYS A 82 -17.44 -19.54 -6.34
C LYS A 82 -17.68 -18.78 -7.65
N ASP A 83 -18.88 -18.25 -7.85
CA ASP A 83 -19.21 -17.51 -9.07
C ASP A 83 -18.39 -16.23 -9.22
N ALA A 84 -18.11 -15.55 -8.11
CA ALA A 84 -17.27 -14.36 -8.12
C ALA A 84 -15.82 -14.65 -8.52
N VAL A 85 -15.28 -15.83 -8.22
CA VAL A 85 -13.98 -16.27 -8.72
C VAL A 85 -14.08 -16.73 -10.17
N LEU A 86 -15.09 -17.54 -10.51
CA LEU A 86 -15.26 -18.13 -11.84
C LEU A 86 -15.42 -17.06 -12.94
N ILE A 87 -16.11 -15.94 -12.65
CA ILE A 87 -16.32 -14.82 -13.59
C ILE A 87 -15.00 -14.14 -14.01
N GLY A 88 -13.88 -14.44 -13.33
CA GLY A 88 -12.53 -14.06 -13.76
C GLY A 88 -12.22 -14.61 -15.17
N ASN A 89 -12.73 -15.79 -15.52
CA ASN A 89 -12.83 -16.27 -16.89
C ASN A 89 -14.26 -16.09 -17.39
N LYS A 90 -14.57 -14.88 -17.89
CA LYS A 90 -15.92 -14.52 -18.32
C LYS A 90 -16.51 -15.46 -19.36
N ARG A 91 -15.68 -15.92 -20.31
CA ARG A 91 -16.14 -16.83 -21.39
C ARG A 91 -16.55 -18.20 -20.82
N LEU A 92 -15.78 -18.72 -19.88
CA LEU A 92 -16.11 -19.97 -19.18
C LEU A 92 -17.36 -19.79 -18.29
N TYR A 93 -17.42 -18.71 -17.52
CA TYR A 93 -18.57 -18.41 -16.66
C TYR A 93 -19.88 -18.34 -17.44
N GLU A 94 -19.90 -17.57 -18.53
CA GLU A 94 -21.10 -17.42 -19.37
C GLU A 94 -21.50 -18.76 -20.00
N ALA A 95 -20.54 -19.57 -20.43
CA ALA A 95 -20.80 -20.88 -20.98
C ALA A 95 -21.41 -21.85 -19.94
N ILE A 96 -20.82 -21.93 -18.75
CA ILE A 96 -21.32 -22.79 -17.66
C ILE A 96 -22.74 -22.35 -17.26
N LYS A 97 -22.96 -21.05 -16.98
CA LYS A 97 -24.28 -20.54 -16.55
C LYS A 97 -25.35 -20.72 -17.63
N ARG A 98 -24.97 -20.57 -18.90
CA ARG A 98 -25.92 -20.82 -20.02
C ARG A 98 -26.25 -22.30 -20.16
N LYS A 99 -25.28 -23.19 -19.98
CA LYS A 99 -25.51 -24.64 -19.96
C LYS A 99 -26.46 -25.03 -18.82
N GLU A 100 -26.19 -24.57 -17.59
CA GLU A 100 -27.05 -24.81 -16.42
C GLU A 100 -28.49 -24.38 -16.72
N TRP A 101 -28.67 -23.17 -17.25
CA TRP A 101 -29.97 -22.66 -17.61
C TRP A 101 -30.70 -23.49 -18.68
N LEU A 102 -29.97 -23.95 -19.71
CA LEU A 102 -30.54 -24.79 -20.78
C LEU A 102 -30.93 -26.17 -20.26
N TYR A 103 -30.18 -26.76 -19.36
CA TYR A 103 -30.55 -28.05 -18.72
C TYR A 103 -31.78 -27.93 -17.86
N GLU A 104 -31.97 -26.81 -17.18
CA GLU A 104 -33.14 -26.58 -16.30
C GLU A 104 -34.40 -26.16 -17.05
N ASN A 105 -34.27 -25.36 -18.09
CA ASN A 105 -35.40 -24.65 -18.73
C ASN A 105 -35.55 -24.94 -20.22
N GLY A 106 -34.53 -25.59 -20.87
CA GLY A 106 -34.54 -25.87 -22.30
C GLY A 106 -35.29 -27.15 -22.64
N ASP A 107 -35.83 -27.18 -23.85
CA ASP A 107 -36.40 -28.41 -24.42
C ASP A 107 -35.24 -29.24 -25.07
N LEU A 108 -34.75 -30.23 -24.33
CA LEU A 108 -33.66 -31.10 -24.78
C LEU A 108 -34.01 -31.96 -26.01
N SER A 109 -35.25 -31.94 -26.49
CA SER A 109 -35.64 -32.56 -27.77
C SER A 109 -35.47 -31.62 -28.96
N ASP A 110 -35.28 -30.31 -28.73
CA ASP A 110 -35.03 -29.33 -29.79
C ASP A 110 -33.59 -29.39 -30.29
N GLU A 111 -33.41 -29.61 -31.58
CA GLU A 111 -32.10 -29.67 -32.25
C GLU A 111 -31.29 -28.39 -32.07
N LYS A 112 -31.94 -27.22 -31.97
CA LYS A 112 -31.24 -25.95 -31.71
C LYS A 112 -30.65 -25.88 -30.32
N VAL A 113 -31.36 -26.38 -29.31
CA VAL A 113 -30.87 -26.44 -27.92
C VAL A 113 -29.69 -27.39 -27.83
N ASN A 114 -29.76 -28.54 -28.50
CA ASN A 114 -28.65 -29.50 -28.52
C ASN A 114 -27.41 -28.95 -29.26
N ASN A 115 -27.59 -28.20 -30.35
CA ASN A 115 -26.47 -27.56 -31.04
C ASN A 115 -25.84 -26.45 -30.15
N GLU A 116 -26.66 -25.62 -29.48
CA GLU A 116 -26.15 -24.63 -28.53
C GLU A 116 -25.38 -25.27 -27.37
N LEU A 117 -25.89 -26.37 -26.81
CA LEU A 117 -25.18 -27.12 -25.76
C LEU A 117 -23.83 -27.67 -26.27
N GLY A 118 -23.78 -28.15 -27.53
CA GLY A 118 -22.53 -28.60 -28.16
C GLY A 118 -21.50 -27.46 -28.29
N ASP A 119 -21.94 -26.28 -28.73
CA ASP A 119 -21.07 -25.11 -28.86
C ASP A 119 -20.55 -24.63 -27.48
N LEU A 120 -21.42 -24.64 -26.48
CA LEU A 120 -21.04 -24.28 -25.10
C LEU A 120 -20.06 -25.29 -24.49
N GLU A 121 -20.24 -26.59 -24.81
CA GLU A 121 -19.30 -27.64 -24.38
C GLU A 121 -17.90 -27.45 -25.01
N MET A 122 -17.86 -27.07 -26.28
CA MET A 122 -16.58 -26.73 -26.95
C MET A 122 -15.90 -25.55 -26.25
N ILE A 123 -16.65 -24.51 -25.84
CA ILE A 123 -16.10 -23.37 -25.10
C ILE A 123 -15.55 -23.84 -23.73
N CYS A 124 -16.30 -24.68 -23.01
CA CYS A 124 -15.83 -25.22 -21.74
C CYS A 124 -14.53 -26.03 -21.91
N ALA A 125 -14.44 -26.88 -22.93
CA ALA A 125 -13.25 -27.66 -23.20
C ALA A 125 -12.04 -26.81 -23.65
N GLU A 126 -12.28 -25.70 -24.34
CA GLU A 126 -11.21 -24.74 -24.68
C GLU A 126 -10.67 -23.98 -23.48
N GLU A 127 -11.58 -23.50 -22.60
CA GLU A 127 -11.23 -22.64 -21.47
C GLU A 127 -10.79 -23.42 -20.22
N ASP A 128 -11.27 -24.66 -20.04
CA ASP A 128 -10.94 -25.59 -18.96
C ASP A 128 -10.74 -27.00 -19.52
N PRO A 129 -9.60 -27.28 -20.17
CA PRO A 129 -9.36 -28.57 -20.83
C PRO A 129 -9.35 -29.78 -19.88
N THR A 130 -9.11 -29.54 -18.59
CA THR A 130 -9.08 -30.60 -17.55
C THR A 130 -10.42 -30.79 -16.85
N TYR A 131 -11.36 -29.87 -17.04
CA TYR A 131 -12.63 -29.80 -16.31
C TYR A 131 -12.45 -29.76 -14.77
N GLU A 132 -11.40 -29.07 -14.34
CA GLU A 132 -11.02 -28.96 -12.91
C GLU A 132 -11.31 -27.58 -12.32
N CYS A 133 -11.97 -26.68 -13.06
CA CYS A 133 -12.17 -25.29 -12.64
C CYS A 133 -12.83 -25.18 -11.25
N GLU A 134 -13.82 -26.03 -10.94
CA GLU A 134 -14.47 -26.03 -9.61
C GLU A 134 -13.49 -26.41 -8.50
N VAL A 135 -12.71 -27.46 -8.69
CA VAL A 135 -11.72 -27.96 -7.73
C VAL A 135 -10.64 -26.91 -7.49
N VAL A 136 -10.21 -26.24 -8.56
CA VAL A 136 -9.20 -25.16 -8.47
C VAL A 136 -9.77 -23.97 -7.68
N ILE A 137 -11.02 -23.58 -7.95
CA ILE A 137 -11.70 -22.47 -7.25
C ILE A 137 -11.85 -22.81 -5.78
N GLU A 138 -12.34 -24.01 -5.45
CA GLU A 138 -12.51 -24.46 -4.06
C GLU A 138 -11.19 -24.41 -3.30
N LYS A 139 -10.12 -24.91 -3.90
CA LYS A 139 -8.79 -24.87 -3.31
C LYS A 139 -8.29 -23.44 -3.08
N ILE A 140 -8.47 -22.54 -4.05
CA ILE A 140 -8.09 -21.13 -3.89
C ILE A 140 -8.86 -20.49 -2.73
N LEU A 141 -10.16 -20.76 -2.62
CA LEU A 141 -11.00 -20.24 -1.54
C LEU A 141 -10.57 -20.78 -0.17
N GLU A 142 -10.28 -22.07 -0.06
CA GLU A 142 -9.78 -22.70 1.17
C GLU A 142 -8.42 -22.12 1.58
N ASP A 143 -7.48 -21.99 0.64
CA ASP A 143 -6.16 -21.39 0.86
C ASP A 143 -6.25 -19.93 1.36
N LEU A 144 -7.29 -19.19 0.95
CA LEU A 144 -7.59 -17.83 1.40
C LEU A 144 -8.37 -17.77 2.71
N GLY A 145 -8.68 -18.93 3.31
CA GLY A 145 -9.35 -19.04 4.61
C GLY A 145 -10.88 -19.09 4.54
N PHE A 146 -11.46 -19.38 3.37
CA PHE A 146 -12.91 -19.60 3.21
C PHE A 146 -13.22 -21.10 3.23
N PRO A 147 -13.85 -21.63 4.29
CA PRO A 147 -14.18 -23.04 4.37
C PRO A 147 -15.25 -23.42 3.34
N ALA A 148 -15.27 -24.69 2.91
CA ALA A 148 -16.20 -25.21 1.90
C ALA A 148 -17.67 -24.86 2.18
N SER A 149 -18.08 -24.82 3.46
CA SER A 149 -19.44 -24.42 3.86
C SER A 149 -19.82 -22.98 3.52
N SER A 150 -18.85 -22.11 3.24
CA SER A 150 -19.06 -20.69 2.90
C SER A 150 -19.01 -20.38 1.41
N HIS A 151 -18.62 -21.34 0.57
CA HIS A 151 -18.36 -21.08 -0.85
C HIS A 151 -19.63 -20.65 -1.63
N GLU A 152 -20.82 -21.07 -1.18
CA GLU A 152 -22.11 -20.66 -1.75
C GLU A 152 -22.68 -19.37 -1.12
N ASN A 153 -22.01 -18.79 -0.12
CA ASN A 153 -22.43 -17.53 0.46
C ASN A 153 -22.25 -16.38 -0.55
N LEU A 154 -23.08 -15.35 -0.42
CA LEU A 154 -22.98 -14.19 -1.29
C LEU A 154 -21.82 -13.28 -0.87
N MET A 155 -21.19 -12.64 -1.86
CA MET A 155 -20.16 -11.62 -1.66
C MET A 155 -20.61 -10.49 -0.71
N SER A 156 -21.92 -10.15 -0.71
CA SER A 156 -22.49 -9.12 0.17
C SER A 156 -22.34 -9.43 1.65
N SER A 157 -22.18 -10.71 2.04
CA SER A 157 -22.02 -11.14 3.43
C SER A 157 -20.58 -10.93 3.97
N LEU A 158 -19.62 -10.65 3.08
CA LEU A 158 -18.21 -10.51 3.43
C LEU A 158 -17.83 -9.11 3.89
N THR A 159 -16.77 -9.03 4.70
CA THR A 159 -16.10 -7.77 5.03
C THR A 159 -15.31 -7.22 3.84
N GLY A 160 -14.93 -5.94 3.85
CA GLY A 160 -14.16 -5.34 2.74
C GLY A 160 -12.83 -6.06 2.46
N GLY A 161 -12.10 -6.47 3.50
CA GLY A 161 -10.85 -7.21 3.35
C GLY A 161 -11.06 -8.59 2.73
N ASP A 162 -12.12 -9.30 3.14
CA ASP A 162 -12.44 -10.61 2.59
C ASP A 162 -12.94 -10.51 1.13
N LYS A 163 -13.74 -9.48 0.81
CA LYS A 163 -14.12 -9.18 -0.59
C LYS A 163 -12.89 -9.00 -1.47
N PHE A 164 -11.87 -8.30 -0.96
CA PHE A 164 -10.62 -8.08 -1.71
C PHE A 164 -9.86 -9.38 -1.98
N LYS A 165 -9.84 -10.34 -1.03
CA LYS A 165 -9.28 -11.68 -1.24
C LYS A 165 -9.96 -12.40 -2.40
N ILE A 166 -11.30 -12.32 -2.49
CA ILE A 166 -12.06 -12.93 -3.60
C ILE A 166 -11.74 -12.25 -4.94
N LEU A 167 -11.64 -10.91 -5.00
CA LEU A 167 -11.24 -10.21 -6.22
C LEU A 167 -9.83 -10.59 -6.67
N LEU A 168 -8.93 -10.84 -5.74
CA LEU A 168 -7.59 -11.34 -6.04
C LEU A 168 -7.64 -12.77 -6.60
N ALA A 169 -8.43 -13.66 -5.99
CA ALA A 169 -8.68 -15.00 -6.50
C ALA A 169 -9.27 -14.97 -7.92
N GLN A 170 -10.24 -14.08 -8.18
CA GLN A 170 -10.87 -13.86 -9.48
C GLN A 170 -9.85 -13.53 -10.58
N VAL A 171 -8.89 -12.67 -10.29
CA VAL A 171 -7.88 -12.25 -11.27
C VAL A 171 -6.84 -13.34 -11.50
N LEU A 172 -6.49 -14.11 -10.47
CA LEU A 172 -5.48 -15.17 -10.54
C LEU A 172 -6.01 -16.49 -11.13
N PHE A 173 -7.29 -16.77 -10.93
CA PHE A 173 -7.92 -18.03 -11.35
C PHE A 173 -7.70 -18.37 -12.83
N PRO A 174 -7.94 -17.46 -13.82
CA PRO A 174 -7.77 -17.77 -15.24
C PRO A 174 -6.30 -17.83 -15.69
N LYS A 175 -5.33 -17.59 -14.81
CA LYS A 175 -3.88 -17.54 -15.11
C LYS A 175 -3.57 -16.73 -16.37
N PRO A 176 -3.93 -15.42 -16.41
CA PRO A 176 -3.73 -14.60 -17.61
C PRO A 176 -2.25 -14.46 -17.96
N GLU A 177 -1.90 -14.34 -19.24
CA GLU A 177 -0.52 -14.15 -19.70
C GLU A 177 0.10 -12.82 -19.25
N ILE A 178 -0.73 -11.82 -18.95
CA ILE A 178 -0.31 -10.52 -18.40
C ILE A 178 -1.15 -10.22 -17.17
N LEU A 179 -0.49 -9.99 -16.05
CA LEU A 179 -1.13 -9.69 -14.77
C LEU A 179 -0.71 -8.31 -14.28
N LEU A 180 -1.69 -7.42 -14.08
CA LEU A 180 -1.49 -6.06 -13.60
C LEU A 180 -2.13 -5.91 -12.21
N LEU A 181 -1.31 -5.63 -11.20
CA LEU A 181 -1.73 -5.55 -9.80
C LEU A 181 -1.39 -4.15 -9.24
N ASP A 182 -2.40 -3.41 -8.79
CA ASP A 182 -2.23 -2.13 -8.11
C ASP A 182 -2.49 -2.30 -6.62
N GLU A 183 -1.43 -2.24 -5.81
CA GLU A 183 -1.43 -2.40 -4.35
C GLU A 183 -2.14 -3.68 -3.86
N PRO A 184 -1.74 -4.89 -4.34
CA PRO A 184 -2.44 -6.12 -4.02
C PRO A 184 -2.29 -6.57 -2.55
N THR A 185 -1.32 -6.04 -1.83
CA THR A 185 -1.08 -6.34 -0.40
C THR A 185 -1.94 -5.51 0.54
N ASN A 186 -2.51 -4.40 0.06
CA ASN A 186 -3.38 -3.57 0.86
C ASN A 186 -4.63 -4.34 1.29
N ASN A 187 -5.02 -4.19 2.55
CA ASN A 187 -6.18 -4.88 3.15
C ASN A 187 -6.06 -6.41 3.26
N LEU A 188 -4.91 -7.00 2.94
CA LEU A 188 -4.63 -8.42 3.19
C LEU A 188 -3.97 -8.60 4.57
N ASP A 189 -4.30 -9.72 5.22
CA ASP A 189 -3.58 -10.18 6.40
C ASP A 189 -2.30 -10.94 6.01
N LEU A 190 -1.39 -11.12 6.97
CA LEU A 190 -0.09 -11.76 6.72
C LEU A 190 -0.19 -13.15 6.07
N PRO A 191 -1.12 -14.05 6.46
CA PRO A 191 -1.31 -15.33 5.78
C PRO A 191 -1.71 -15.18 4.31
N SER A 192 -2.60 -14.24 3.99
CA SER A 192 -3.05 -13.99 2.61
C SER A 192 -1.94 -13.36 1.75
N ILE A 193 -1.09 -12.50 2.34
CA ILE A 193 0.11 -11.98 1.66
C ILE A 193 1.07 -13.13 1.34
N ALA A 194 1.35 -14.03 2.29
CA ALA A 194 2.20 -15.19 2.06
C ALA A 194 1.65 -16.13 0.97
N TRP A 195 0.33 -16.35 0.96
CA TRP A 195 -0.34 -17.10 -0.11
C TRP A 195 -0.13 -16.42 -1.49
N LEU A 196 -0.34 -15.10 -1.55
CA LEU A 196 -0.14 -14.33 -2.79
C LEU A 196 1.31 -14.41 -3.27
N GLU A 197 2.29 -14.23 -2.38
CA GLU A 197 3.72 -14.36 -2.70
C GLU A 197 4.03 -15.72 -3.32
N ASN A 198 3.54 -16.82 -2.73
CA ASN A 198 3.78 -18.17 -3.21
C ASN A 198 3.18 -18.39 -4.60
N ASN A 199 1.98 -17.85 -4.88
CA ASN A 199 1.36 -17.95 -6.19
C ASN A 199 2.10 -17.14 -7.26
N LEU A 200 2.62 -15.95 -6.91
CA LEU A 200 3.28 -15.07 -7.87
C LEU A 200 4.75 -15.43 -8.12
N LYS A 201 5.44 -16.08 -7.16
CA LYS A 201 6.85 -16.51 -7.32
C LYS A 201 7.09 -17.39 -8.55
N HIS A 202 6.13 -18.23 -8.87
CA HIS A 202 6.22 -19.22 -9.95
C HIS A 202 5.34 -18.87 -11.16
N TYR A 203 4.91 -17.61 -11.25
CA TYR A 203 4.05 -17.19 -12.34
C TYR A 203 4.80 -17.13 -13.68
N GLU A 204 4.28 -17.81 -14.70
CA GLU A 204 4.93 -17.95 -16.01
C GLU A 204 4.67 -16.76 -16.94
N GLY A 205 3.61 -16.00 -16.70
CA GLY A 205 3.24 -14.80 -17.47
C GLY A 205 4.10 -13.58 -17.13
N VAL A 206 3.68 -12.44 -17.61
CA VAL A 206 4.21 -11.12 -17.23
C VAL A 206 3.45 -10.62 -16.02
N ILE A 207 4.14 -10.19 -14.98
CA ILE A 207 3.54 -9.47 -13.86
C ILE A 207 4.05 -8.03 -13.85
N VAL A 208 3.13 -7.07 -13.70
CA VAL A 208 3.46 -5.70 -13.29
C VAL A 208 2.71 -5.42 -11.99
N VAL A 209 3.45 -5.20 -10.93
CA VAL A 209 2.87 -4.93 -9.61
C VAL A 209 3.33 -3.58 -9.08
N ILE A 210 2.39 -2.78 -8.57
CA ILE A 210 2.65 -1.64 -7.72
C ILE A 210 2.45 -2.11 -6.29
N SER A 211 3.43 -1.94 -5.43
CA SER A 211 3.29 -2.20 -4.00
C SER A 211 4.20 -1.26 -3.20
N HIS A 212 3.76 -0.94 -1.99
CA HIS A 212 4.53 -0.25 -0.98
C HIS A 212 5.07 -1.20 0.10
N ASP A 213 4.88 -2.50 -0.07
CA ASP A 213 5.46 -3.55 0.76
C ASP A 213 6.81 -4.00 0.16
N ARG A 214 7.91 -3.62 0.82
CA ARG A 214 9.28 -3.94 0.37
C ARG A 214 9.55 -5.43 0.45
N HIS A 215 9.08 -6.12 1.50
CA HIS A 215 9.26 -7.57 1.65
C HIS A 215 8.59 -8.29 0.47
N PHE A 216 7.37 -7.91 0.14
CA PHE A 216 6.63 -8.46 -0.99
C PHE A 216 7.36 -8.21 -2.32
N LEU A 217 7.84 -6.99 -2.58
CA LEU A 217 8.63 -6.68 -3.79
C LEU A 217 9.92 -7.49 -3.87
N ASN A 218 10.63 -7.67 -2.74
CA ASN A 218 11.84 -8.49 -2.68
C ASN A 218 11.55 -9.97 -2.93
N SER A 219 10.41 -10.45 -2.43
CA SER A 219 10.00 -11.85 -2.51
C SER A 219 9.64 -12.28 -3.94
N ILE A 220 9.00 -11.40 -4.72
CA ILE A 220 8.42 -11.76 -6.01
C ILE A 220 9.11 -11.14 -7.23
N CYS A 221 9.63 -9.91 -7.13
CA CYS A 221 10.12 -9.17 -8.29
C CYS A 221 11.49 -9.68 -8.78
N THR A 222 11.61 -9.78 -10.09
CA THR A 222 12.87 -10.06 -10.80
C THR A 222 13.45 -8.81 -11.45
N HIS A 223 12.61 -7.78 -11.63
CA HIS A 223 12.96 -6.51 -12.24
C HIS A 223 12.19 -5.39 -11.54
N ILE A 224 12.80 -4.21 -11.47
CA ILE A 224 12.15 -3.00 -10.95
C ILE A 224 12.01 -1.98 -12.08
N LEU A 225 10.81 -1.44 -12.23
CA LEU A 225 10.49 -0.29 -13.08
C LEU A 225 10.45 0.95 -12.19
N ASP A 226 11.48 1.76 -12.25
CA ASP A 226 11.62 2.98 -11.45
C ASP A 226 11.05 4.17 -12.19
N MET A 227 9.91 4.69 -11.71
CA MET A 227 9.27 5.89 -12.24
C MET A 227 9.75 7.12 -11.50
N ASP A 228 10.76 7.80 -12.05
CA ASP A 228 11.29 9.04 -11.52
C ASP A 228 11.67 10.01 -12.66
N PHE A 229 11.77 11.31 -12.36
CA PHE A 229 12.08 12.39 -13.32
C PHE A 229 11.14 12.46 -14.53
N GLY A 230 9.93 11.92 -14.43
CA GLY A 230 8.97 11.84 -15.54
C GLY A 230 9.36 10.82 -16.62
N SER A 231 10.14 9.83 -16.27
CA SER A 231 10.53 8.68 -17.11
C SER A 231 10.43 7.38 -16.33
N VAL A 232 10.47 6.25 -17.01
CA VAL A 232 10.53 4.93 -16.39
C VAL A 232 11.82 4.25 -16.80
N ARG A 233 12.56 3.73 -15.81
CA ARG A 233 13.82 3.01 -16.01
C ARG A 233 13.68 1.59 -15.50
N GLU A 234 14.16 0.62 -16.25
CA GLU A 234 14.19 -0.78 -15.87
C GLU A 234 15.51 -1.12 -15.18
N PHE A 235 15.43 -1.84 -14.07
CA PHE A 235 16.57 -2.41 -13.33
C PHE A 235 16.35 -3.91 -13.17
N SER A 236 17.39 -4.70 -13.41
CA SER A 236 17.37 -6.12 -13.12
C SER A 236 17.66 -6.36 -11.63
N GLY A 237 16.95 -7.30 -11.04
CA GLY A 237 17.03 -7.62 -9.61
C GLY A 237 15.75 -7.23 -8.86
N ASN A 238 15.75 -7.46 -7.56
CA ASN A 238 14.65 -7.13 -6.66
C ASN A 238 14.73 -5.68 -6.16
N TYR A 239 13.89 -5.32 -5.19
CA TYR A 239 13.87 -3.98 -4.62
C TYR A 239 15.19 -3.59 -3.93
N ASP A 240 15.83 -4.51 -3.21
CA ASP A 240 17.09 -4.23 -2.51
C ASP A 240 18.24 -4.00 -3.49
N ASP A 241 18.32 -4.77 -4.57
CA ASP A 241 19.30 -4.57 -5.64
C ASP A 241 19.12 -3.18 -6.26
N TRP A 242 17.88 -2.80 -6.55
CA TRP A 242 17.56 -1.48 -7.06
C TRP A 242 17.92 -0.38 -6.04
N TYR A 243 17.61 -0.55 -4.75
CA TYR A 243 17.88 0.44 -3.71
C TYR A 243 19.37 0.74 -3.58
N ILE A 244 20.21 -0.31 -3.60
CA ILE A 244 21.66 -0.17 -3.60
C ILE A 244 22.13 0.59 -4.84
N ALA A 245 21.70 0.17 -6.04
CA ALA A 245 22.08 0.80 -7.30
C ALA A 245 21.62 2.27 -7.38
N SER A 246 20.38 2.55 -7.01
CA SER A 246 19.80 3.90 -7.04
C SER A 246 20.47 4.85 -6.05
N THR A 247 20.85 4.35 -4.87
CA THR A 247 21.60 5.13 -3.86
C THR A 247 22.97 5.55 -4.39
N VAL A 248 23.68 4.67 -5.07
CA VAL A 248 24.99 4.99 -5.69
C VAL A 248 24.82 6.05 -6.79
N ILE A 249 23.82 5.86 -7.66
CA ILE A 249 23.51 6.82 -8.74
C ILE A 249 23.14 8.19 -8.17
N ALA A 250 22.28 8.23 -7.14
CA ALA A 250 21.86 9.47 -6.51
C ALA A 250 23.04 10.25 -5.91
N LYS A 251 23.94 9.56 -5.18
CA LYS A 251 25.16 10.18 -4.64
C LYS A 251 26.07 10.73 -5.73
N GLN A 252 26.23 10.01 -6.84
CA GLN A 252 27.02 10.48 -7.98
C GLN A 252 26.39 11.72 -8.62
N GLN A 253 25.08 11.73 -8.84
CA GLN A 253 24.36 12.87 -9.39
C GLN A 253 24.43 14.10 -8.49
N GLU A 254 24.30 13.89 -7.17
CA GLU A 254 24.43 14.98 -6.19
C GLU A 254 25.85 15.57 -6.19
N ALA A 255 26.87 14.73 -6.22
CA ALA A 255 28.26 15.17 -6.30
C ALA A 255 28.54 15.97 -7.59
N GLU A 256 28.02 15.50 -8.74
CA GLU A 256 28.14 16.21 -10.02
C GLU A 256 27.37 17.56 -10.01
N ARG A 257 26.17 17.56 -9.44
CA ARG A 257 25.37 18.78 -9.27
C ARG A 257 26.08 19.81 -8.40
N ASN A 258 26.62 19.38 -7.25
CA ASN A 258 27.34 20.25 -6.34
C ASN A 258 28.61 20.81 -7.00
N LYS A 259 29.30 20.02 -7.83
CA LYS A 259 30.45 20.48 -8.62
C LYS A 259 30.03 21.55 -9.65
N LYS A 260 28.93 21.33 -10.40
CA LYS A 260 28.42 22.30 -11.38
C LYS A 260 27.90 23.58 -10.71
N LEU A 261 27.29 23.48 -9.53
CA LEU A 261 26.84 24.65 -8.75
C LEU A 261 28.02 25.50 -8.29
N LYS A 262 29.10 24.88 -7.79
CA LYS A 262 30.34 25.61 -7.44
C LYS A 262 30.98 26.28 -8.66
N GLU A 263 31.07 25.56 -9.78
CA GLU A 263 31.59 26.12 -11.03
C GLU A 263 30.74 27.32 -11.52
N LYS A 264 29.42 27.21 -11.40
CA LYS A 264 28.49 28.32 -11.69
C LYS A 264 28.78 29.54 -10.81
N GLU A 265 28.87 29.34 -9.50
CA GLU A 265 29.15 30.42 -8.54
C GLU A 265 30.51 31.08 -8.80
N GLU A 266 31.55 30.30 -9.11
CA GLU A 266 32.87 30.83 -9.46
C GLU A 266 32.82 31.68 -10.76
N LEU A 267 32.08 31.21 -11.76
CA LEU A 267 31.91 31.96 -13.02
C LEU A 267 31.12 33.27 -12.79
N GLU A 268 30.01 33.22 -12.04
CA GLU A 268 29.21 34.39 -11.67
C GLU A 268 30.03 35.42 -10.88
N ASN A 269 30.78 34.98 -9.89
CA ASN A 269 31.66 35.82 -9.08
C ASN A 269 32.77 36.45 -9.92
N PHE A 270 33.35 35.72 -10.87
CA PHE A 270 34.37 36.27 -11.79
C PHE A 270 33.76 37.34 -12.72
N ILE A 271 32.60 37.06 -13.32
CA ILE A 271 31.89 38.00 -14.19
C ILE A 271 31.53 39.28 -13.43
N ALA A 272 30.98 39.16 -12.21
CA ALA A 272 30.62 40.29 -11.38
C ALA A 272 31.81 41.19 -11.04
N ARG A 273 32.99 40.59 -10.74
CA ARG A 273 34.21 41.35 -10.39
C ARG A 273 34.87 42.04 -11.58
N PHE A 274 34.77 41.48 -12.80
CA PHE A 274 35.59 41.89 -13.92
C PHE A 274 34.81 42.38 -15.15
N SER A 275 33.48 42.38 -15.12
CA SER A 275 32.64 42.88 -16.24
C SER A 275 32.89 44.34 -16.59
N ALA A 276 33.18 45.20 -15.62
CA ALA A 276 33.44 46.63 -15.81
C ALA A 276 34.92 46.95 -16.14
N ASN A 277 35.83 45.97 -16.14
CA ASN A 277 37.25 46.21 -16.34
C ASN A 277 37.64 45.98 -17.81
N ALA A 278 37.99 47.06 -18.53
CA ALA A 278 38.29 47.02 -19.95
C ALA A 278 39.39 46.01 -20.35
N SER A 279 40.42 45.81 -19.50
CA SER A 279 41.48 44.84 -19.78
C SER A 279 41.06 43.37 -19.63
N LYS A 280 40.01 43.08 -18.85
CA LYS A 280 39.49 41.75 -18.60
C LYS A 280 38.11 41.48 -19.22
N ALA A 281 37.51 42.45 -19.90
CA ALA A 281 36.20 42.35 -20.54
C ALA A 281 36.09 41.14 -21.48
N LYS A 282 37.13 40.87 -22.28
CA LYS A 282 37.17 39.69 -23.17
C LYS A 282 37.14 38.36 -22.41
N GLN A 283 37.80 38.30 -21.24
CA GLN A 283 37.76 37.10 -20.37
C GLN A 283 36.39 36.95 -19.69
N ALA A 284 35.77 38.06 -19.25
CA ALA A 284 34.44 38.05 -18.67
C ALA A 284 33.39 37.55 -19.69
N THR A 285 33.46 38.03 -20.94
CA THR A 285 32.59 37.56 -22.04
C THR A 285 32.79 36.07 -22.35
N SER A 286 34.04 35.59 -22.31
CA SER A 286 34.32 34.14 -22.48
C SER A 286 33.72 33.30 -21.34
N ARG A 287 33.82 33.77 -20.09
CA ARG A 287 33.25 33.12 -18.93
C ARG A 287 31.72 33.14 -18.93
N GLN A 288 31.13 34.21 -19.44
CA GLN A 288 29.67 34.29 -19.64
C GLN A 288 29.18 33.25 -20.64
N LYS A 289 29.88 33.05 -21.75
CA LYS A 289 29.57 31.95 -22.68
C LYS A 289 29.75 30.56 -22.09
N GLN A 290 30.67 30.37 -21.14
CA GLN A 290 30.80 29.13 -20.40
C GLN A 290 29.62 28.93 -19.45
N LEU A 291 29.19 29.98 -18.73
CA LEU A 291 28.02 29.97 -17.87
C LEU A 291 26.73 29.61 -18.63
N GLU A 292 26.53 30.20 -19.83
CA GLU A 292 25.38 29.90 -20.69
C GLU A 292 25.37 28.46 -21.21
N LYS A 293 26.53 27.82 -21.32
CA LYS A 293 26.67 26.40 -21.71
C LYS A 293 26.56 25.42 -20.53
N LEU A 294 26.62 25.94 -19.33
CA LEU A 294 26.57 25.10 -18.11
C LEU A 294 25.12 24.67 -17.85
N ASP A 295 24.72 23.57 -18.44
CA ASP A 295 23.39 23.03 -18.27
C ASP A 295 23.25 22.35 -16.90
N ILE A 296 22.69 23.08 -15.94
CA ILE A 296 22.34 22.57 -14.60
C ILE A 296 20.92 21.98 -14.62
N SER A 297 20.07 22.39 -15.58
CA SER A 297 18.69 21.95 -15.71
C SER A 297 18.57 20.46 -16.12
N ALA A 298 19.62 19.92 -16.76
CA ALA A 298 19.71 18.51 -17.09
C ALA A 298 19.84 17.60 -15.85
N LEU A 299 20.29 18.14 -14.70
CA LEU A 299 20.38 17.43 -13.43
C LEU A 299 19.07 17.61 -12.67
N LYS A 300 18.05 16.87 -13.08
CA LYS A 300 16.74 16.87 -12.41
C LYS A 300 16.92 16.40 -10.96
N VAL A 301 16.25 17.07 -10.03
CA VAL A 301 16.14 16.61 -8.63
C VAL A 301 15.12 15.50 -8.59
N SER A 302 15.46 14.38 -7.92
CA SER A 302 14.51 13.28 -7.74
C SER A 302 13.18 13.80 -7.17
N SER A 303 12.08 13.23 -7.65
CA SER A 303 10.75 13.49 -7.11
C SER A 303 10.56 12.83 -5.74
N ARG A 304 11.45 11.91 -5.37
CA ARG A 304 11.46 11.26 -4.05
C ARG A 304 11.99 12.23 -3.01
N ARG A 305 11.20 12.41 -1.97
CA ARG A 305 11.57 13.19 -0.80
C ARG A 305 11.17 12.39 0.42
N ASP A 306 12.11 12.18 1.34
CA ASP A 306 11.84 11.49 2.58
C ASP A 306 11.18 12.45 3.58
N PRO A 307 10.01 12.11 4.14
CA PRO A 307 9.47 12.88 5.22
C PRO A 307 10.36 12.73 6.47
N SER A 308 10.44 13.77 7.28
CA SER A 308 11.21 13.74 8.53
C SER A 308 10.27 13.54 9.73
N ILE A 309 9.95 12.29 10.03
CA ILE A 309 9.09 11.95 11.16
C ILE A 309 9.92 11.93 12.44
N VAL A 310 9.51 12.70 13.44
CA VAL A 310 10.17 12.72 14.75
C VAL A 310 9.11 12.92 15.83
N PHE A 311 8.84 11.87 16.60
CA PHE A 311 7.97 11.95 17.76
C PHE A 311 8.79 12.35 18.99
N LYS A 312 8.42 13.48 19.60
CA LYS A 312 9.06 13.99 20.83
C LYS A 312 8.02 14.03 21.93
N PRO A 313 8.11 13.16 22.95
CA PRO A 313 7.17 13.20 24.04
C PRO A 313 7.34 14.48 24.87
N ASN A 314 6.23 15.11 25.24
CA ASN A 314 6.24 16.31 26.10
C ASN A 314 6.73 16.01 27.52
N ARG A 315 6.54 14.76 27.98
CA ARG A 315 6.98 14.27 29.29
C ARG A 315 7.33 12.79 29.26
N THR A 316 8.10 12.34 30.22
CA THR A 316 8.46 10.93 30.40
C THR A 316 7.31 10.13 31.02
N ILE A 317 7.28 8.84 30.68
CA ILE A 317 6.33 7.88 31.23
C ILE A 317 6.75 7.52 32.65
N GLY A 318 5.77 7.44 33.58
CA GLY A 318 5.97 6.95 34.96
C GLY A 318 6.11 5.41 34.98
N ASN A 319 5.91 4.84 36.18
CA ASN A 319 6.05 3.39 36.38
C ASN A 319 4.92 2.56 35.76
N GLU A 320 3.77 3.15 35.51
CA GLU A 320 2.59 2.49 34.90
C GLU A 320 2.26 3.17 33.59
N ALA A 321 2.10 2.39 32.52
CA ALA A 321 1.70 2.90 31.22
C ALA A 321 0.21 2.62 30.95
N LEU A 322 -0.19 1.35 30.86
CA LEU A 322 -1.57 0.94 30.61
C LEU A 322 -1.84 -0.40 31.26
N GLU A 323 -3.02 -0.55 31.88
CA GLU A 323 -3.56 -1.81 32.37
C GLU A 323 -5.01 -1.94 31.93
N CYS A 324 -5.37 -3.04 31.30
CA CYS A 324 -6.75 -3.36 31.01
C CYS A 324 -7.09 -4.75 31.59
N GLU A 325 -8.27 -4.87 32.16
CA GLU A 325 -8.73 -6.07 32.84
C GLU A 325 -10.12 -6.49 32.35
N GLY A 326 -10.24 -7.75 31.91
CA GLY A 326 -11.50 -8.40 31.59
C GLY A 326 -12.28 -7.77 30.43
N ILE A 327 -11.62 -7.14 29.46
CA ILE A 327 -12.25 -6.47 28.32
C ILE A 327 -13.03 -7.50 27.50
N SER A 328 -14.32 -7.25 27.31
CA SER A 328 -15.15 -8.02 26.41
C SER A 328 -15.96 -7.11 25.50
N LYS A 329 -16.15 -7.52 24.24
CA LYS A 329 -16.92 -6.77 23.24
C LYS A 329 -17.61 -7.70 22.25
N SER A 330 -18.90 -7.41 21.99
CA SER A 330 -19.73 -8.12 21.03
C SER A 330 -20.38 -7.13 20.07
N TYR A 331 -20.66 -7.58 18.85
CA TYR A 331 -21.48 -6.88 17.86
C TYR A 331 -22.65 -7.80 17.46
N GLY A 332 -23.85 -7.49 17.98
CA GLY A 332 -24.98 -8.40 17.89
C GLY A 332 -24.64 -9.74 18.56
N ASP A 333 -24.82 -10.85 17.85
CA ASP A 333 -24.52 -12.18 18.35
C ASP A 333 -23.05 -12.59 18.25
N LYS A 334 -22.23 -11.79 17.53
CA LYS A 334 -20.81 -12.10 17.34
C LYS A 334 -19.97 -11.52 18.49
N LYS A 335 -19.44 -12.39 19.34
CA LYS A 335 -18.41 -12.02 20.33
C LYS A 335 -17.08 -11.85 19.62
N VAL A 336 -16.46 -10.67 19.76
CA VAL A 336 -15.18 -10.35 19.13
C VAL A 336 -14.03 -10.46 20.13
N LEU A 337 -14.21 -9.90 21.32
CA LEU A 337 -13.25 -9.97 22.43
C LEU A 337 -13.93 -10.55 23.66
N GLU A 338 -13.26 -11.43 24.38
CA GLU A 338 -13.76 -11.99 25.64
C GLU A 338 -12.65 -12.06 26.69
N ASN A 339 -12.87 -11.44 27.84
CA ASN A 339 -12.01 -11.45 29.01
C ASN A 339 -10.54 -11.10 28.71
N VAL A 340 -10.30 -10.14 27.84
CA VAL A 340 -8.97 -9.68 27.45
C VAL A 340 -8.35 -8.85 28.56
N SER A 341 -7.18 -9.28 29.05
CA SER A 341 -6.42 -8.55 30.07
C SER A 341 -4.99 -8.37 29.57
N LEU A 342 -4.51 -7.13 29.60
CA LEU A 342 -3.16 -6.75 29.14
C LEU A 342 -2.55 -5.74 30.11
N LYS A 343 -1.25 -5.89 30.37
CA LYS A 343 -0.46 -4.92 31.09
C LYS A 343 0.70 -4.46 30.22
N ILE A 344 0.76 -3.15 29.98
CA ILE A 344 1.80 -2.51 29.18
C ILE A 344 2.73 -1.74 30.10
N LEU A 345 4.02 -2.07 30.02
CA LEU A 345 5.07 -1.44 30.81
C LEU A 345 5.72 -0.29 30.05
N PRO A 346 6.40 0.64 30.75
CA PRO A 346 7.19 1.68 30.08
C PRO A 346 8.19 1.09 29.08
N ASN A 347 8.30 1.73 27.92
CA ASN A 347 9.14 1.35 26.77
C ASN A 347 8.69 0.07 26.03
N ASP A 348 7.54 -0.51 26.34
CA ASP A 348 6.97 -1.55 25.49
C ASP A 348 6.62 -0.95 24.12
N LYS A 349 7.14 -1.56 23.05
CA LYS A 349 6.84 -1.25 21.65
C LYS A 349 6.15 -2.46 21.05
N ILE A 350 4.83 -2.40 20.99
CA ILE A 350 3.97 -3.55 20.72
C ILE A 350 3.52 -3.53 19.27
N ALA A 351 3.72 -4.64 18.56
CA ALA A 351 3.00 -4.94 17.35
C ALA A 351 1.79 -5.83 17.67
N LEU A 352 0.60 -5.34 17.32
CA LEU A 352 -0.66 -6.08 17.46
C LEU A 352 -1.00 -6.70 16.11
N ILE A 353 -0.89 -8.02 16.01
CA ILE A 353 -1.06 -8.78 14.77
C ILE A 353 -2.24 -9.77 14.85
N GLY A 354 -2.63 -10.32 13.72
CA GLY A 354 -3.71 -11.31 13.59
C GLY A 354 -4.52 -11.10 12.31
N PRO A 355 -5.39 -12.05 11.94
CA PRO A 355 -6.21 -11.97 10.73
C PRO A 355 -7.15 -10.75 10.72
N ASN A 356 -7.66 -10.41 9.54
CA ASN A 356 -8.67 -9.37 9.42
C ASN A 356 -9.97 -9.79 10.12
N GLY A 357 -10.64 -8.80 10.75
CA GLY A 357 -11.91 -9.04 11.46
C GLY A 357 -11.81 -9.78 12.81
N VAL A 358 -10.59 -10.06 13.30
CA VAL A 358 -10.35 -10.74 14.59
C VAL A 358 -10.53 -9.84 15.82
N GLY A 359 -10.61 -8.51 15.62
CA GLY A 359 -10.87 -7.55 16.70
C GLY A 359 -9.70 -6.62 17.06
N LYS A 360 -8.64 -6.53 16.24
CA LYS A 360 -7.48 -5.65 16.48
C LYS A 360 -7.89 -4.18 16.67
N SER A 361 -8.58 -3.60 15.68
CA SER A 361 -9.05 -2.20 15.74
C SER A 361 -10.07 -2.00 16.86
N THR A 362 -10.93 -2.99 17.13
CA THR A 362 -11.87 -2.95 18.26
C THR A 362 -11.12 -2.81 19.58
N LEU A 363 -10.06 -3.60 19.77
CA LEU A 363 -9.23 -3.52 20.98
C LEU A 363 -8.57 -2.13 21.08
N LEU A 364 -7.95 -1.64 20.00
CA LEU A 364 -7.32 -0.30 20.01
C LEU A 364 -8.33 0.81 20.34
N GLN A 365 -9.51 0.79 19.74
CA GLN A 365 -10.57 1.79 20.00
C GLN A 365 -11.06 1.75 21.44
N ILE A 366 -11.12 0.57 22.07
CA ILE A 366 -11.44 0.44 23.50
C ILE A 366 -10.30 1.00 24.35
N LEU A 367 -9.04 0.68 24.04
CA LEU A 367 -7.89 1.19 24.77
C LEU A 367 -7.83 2.73 24.74
N VAL A 368 -8.12 3.35 23.60
CA VAL A 368 -8.14 4.84 23.50
C VAL A 368 -9.47 5.47 23.95
N GLU A 369 -10.42 4.67 24.46
CA GLU A 369 -11.73 5.12 24.99
C GLU A 369 -12.65 5.75 23.90
N VAL A 370 -12.43 5.43 22.62
CA VAL A 370 -13.35 5.80 21.52
C VAL A 370 -14.54 4.86 21.50
N LEU A 371 -14.35 3.59 21.87
CA LEU A 371 -15.39 2.57 21.95
C LEU A 371 -15.50 2.05 23.40
N ALA A 372 -16.71 2.03 23.94
CA ALA A 372 -16.94 1.43 25.26
C ALA A 372 -16.93 -0.10 25.18
N PRO A 373 -16.23 -0.82 26.09
CA PRO A 373 -16.35 -2.26 26.21
C PRO A 373 -17.72 -2.65 26.78
N ASP A 374 -18.15 -3.90 26.56
CA ASP A 374 -19.36 -4.44 27.17
C ASP A 374 -19.10 -4.82 28.64
N SER A 375 -17.88 -5.24 28.96
CA SER A 375 -17.38 -5.47 30.32
C SER A 375 -15.87 -5.25 30.39
N GLY A 376 -15.36 -5.13 31.61
CA GLY A 376 -13.95 -4.85 31.89
C GLY A 376 -13.66 -3.35 32.05
N SER A 377 -12.38 -3.02 32.25
CA SER A 377 -11.94 -1.65 32.47
C SER A 377 -10.57 -1.39 31.86
N VAL A 378 -10.33 -0.13 31.50
CA VAL A 378 -9.04 0.37 31.01
C VAL A 378 -8.53 1.42 32.00
N LYS A 379 -7.29 1.27 32.45
CA LYS A 379 -6.64 2.21 33.36
C LYS A 379 -5.33 2.71 32.76
N TRP A 380 -5.29 3.99 32.48
CA TRP A 380 -4.08 4.68 32.02
C TRP A 380 -3.23 5.18 33.17
N GLY A 381 -1.91 5.12 33.01
CA GLY A 381 -0.98 5.74 33.95
C GLY A 381 -1.17 7.25 34.00
N ALA A 382 -1.04 7.84 35.19
CA ALA A 382 -1.30 9.26 35.42
C ALA A 382 -0.42 10.23 34.62
N THR A 383 0.70 9.75 34.07
CA THR A 383 1.64 10.55 33.26
C THR A 383 1.46 10.35 31.76
N ILE A 384 0.48 9.55 31.32
CA ILE A 384 0.30 9.22 29.93
C ILE A 384 -0.42 10.34 29.18
N GLU A 385 0.17 10.72 28.05
CA GLU A 385 -0.41 11.56 27.01
C GLU A 385 -0.51 10.73 25.73
N ARG A 386 -1.76 10.47 25.30
CA ARG A 386 -2.07 9.57 24.20
C ARG A 386 -1.97 10.29 22.86
N GLY A 387 -1.32 9.65 21.86
CA GLY A 387 -1.45 10.01 20.47
C GLY A 387 -2.17 8.87 19.74
N TYR A 388 -3.24 9.16 19.00
CA TYR A 388 -4.01 8.13 18.29
C TYR A 388 -4.05 8.39 16.80
N PHE A 389 -3.68 7.35 16.03
CA PHE A 389 -3.80 7.30 14.59
C PHE A 389 -4.93 6.33 14.23
N PRO A 390 -6.09 6.79 13.73
CA PRO A 390 -7.23 5.95 13.44
C PRO A 390 -7.08 5.23 12.09
N GLN A 391 -7.71 4.07 11.95
CA GLN A 391 -7.76 3.31 10.69
C GLN A 391 -8.40 4.13 9.56
N ASN A 392 -9.54 4.81 9.82
CA ASN A 392 -10.23 5.65 8.84
C ASN A 392 -9.86 7.13 8.99
N VAL A 393 -8.72 7.51 8.48
CA VAL A 393 -8.22 8.89 8.49
C VAL A 393 -9.17 9.86 7.77
N SER A 394 -9.93 9.38 6.77
CA SER A 394 -10.84 10.24 6.00
C SER A 394 -12.04 10.73 6.80
N GLU A 395 -12.41 10.04 7.88
CA GLU A 395 -13.46 10.51 8.79
C GLU A 395 -12.99 11.66 9.68
N GLU A 396 -11.73 11.70 10.01
CA GLU A 396 -11.13 12.74 10.86
C GLU A 396 -10.78 14.00 10.07
N ILE A 397 -10.31 13.84 8.84
CA ILE A 397 -9.92 14.96 7.97
C ILE A 397 -11.07 15.32 7.04
N LYS A 398 -11.97 16.18 7.53
CA LYS A 398 -13.12 16.72 6.79
C LYS A 398 -13.17 18.22 7.00
N GLY A 399 -13.58 18.98 5.99
CA GLY A 399 -13.78 20.43 6.09
C GLY A 399 -13.13 21.20 4.94
N GLU A 400 -13.27 22.51 4.98
CA GLU A 400 -12.79 23.45 3.97
C GLU A 400 -11.59 24.28 4.48
N GLU A 401 -11.19 24.08 5.74
CA GLU A 401 -10.03 24.74 6.34
C GLU A 401 -8.73 24.36 5.64
N THR A 402 -7.74 25.24 5.76
CA THR A 402 -6.38 24.98 5.26
C THR A 402 -5.65 23.96 6.13
N LEU A 403 -4.59 23.32 5.60
CA LEU A 403 -3.76 22.39 6.36
C LEU A 403 -3.21 23.06 7.63
N PHE A 404 -2.81 24.33 7.51
CA PHE A 404 -2.31 25.11 8.62
C PHE A 404 -3.38 25.33 9.70
N GLU A 405 -4.58 25.72 9.32
CA GLU A 405 -5.69 25.97 10.25
C GLU A 405 -6.14 24.68 10.93
N TRP A 406 -6.26 23.59 10.19
CA TRP A 406 -6.61 22.27 10.71
C TRP A 406 -5.61 21.83 11.78
N LEU A 407 -4.32 21.90 11.49
CA LEU A 407 -3.29 21.46 12.43
C LEU A 407 -3.22 22.37 13.67
N ARG A 408 -3.42 23.68 13.48
CA ARG A 408 -3.45 24.66 14.58
C ARG A 408 -4.60 24.44 15.57
N ALA A 409 -5.71 23.84 15.12
CA ALA A 409 -6.87 23.57 15.98
C ALA A 409 -6.55 22.61 17.13
N PHE A 410 -5.58 21.71 16.99
CA PHE A 410 -5.20 20.72 18.00
C PHE A 410 -4.33 21.30 19.13
N ASP A 411 -3.48 22.28 18.85
CA ASP A 411 -2.78 23.01 19.92
C ASP A 411 -2.61 24.49 19.57
N LYS A 412 -3.52 25.30 20.10
CA LYS A 412 -3.54 26.77 19.90
C LYS A 412 -2.38 27.52 20.57
N ARG A 413 -1.63 26.84 21.46
CA ARG A 413 -0.49 27.43 22.16
C ARG A 413 0.79 27.39 21.34
N LYS A 414 0.85 26.52 20.33
CA LYS A 414 2.01 26.38 19.47
C LYS A 414 2.18 27.59 18.55
N GLU A 415 3.42 28.00 18.37
CA GLU A 415 3.75 29.09 17.44
C GLU A 415 3.52 28.70 15.99
N SER A 416 3.18 29.68 15.15
CA SER A 416 2.97 29.44 13.71
C SER A 416 4.18 28.78 13.03
N GLY A 417 5.40 29.06 13.52
CA GLY A 417 6.63 28.43 13.01
C GLY A 417 6.71 26.92 13.30
N GLU A 418 6.25 26.47 14.48
CA GLU A 418 6.22 25.06 14.85
C GLU A 418 5.23 24.28 13.97
N ILE A 419 4.05 24.86 13.73
CA ILE A 419 3.00 24.26 12.88
C ILE A 419 3.51 24.12 11.45
N ARG A 420 4.08 25.21 10.89
CA ARG A 420 4.65 25.18 9.53
C ARG A 420 5.83 24.22 9.42
N ASN A 421 6.63 24.06 10.46
CA ASN A 421 7.72 23.09 10.51
C ASN A 421 7.19 21.65 10.54
N ALA A 422 6.14 21.36 11.34
CA ALA A 422 5.52 20.03 11.36
C ALA A 422 4.97 19.64 9.97
N LEU A 423 4.27 20.58 9.31
CA LEU A 423 3.80 20.39 7.92
C LEU A 423 4.96 20.21 6.95
N GLY A 424 6.00 21.04 7.02
CA GLY A 424 7.17 20.97 6.16
C GLY A 424 7.93 19.65 6.27
N ARG A 425 8.04 19.09 7.49
CA ARG A 425 8.62 17.76 7.73
C ARG A 425 7.85 16.64 7.02
N MET A 426 6.54 16.79 6.87
CA MET A 426 5.68 15.86 6.15
C MET A 426 5.49 16.24 4.69
N LEU A 427 6.44 17.01 4.14
CA LEU A 427 6.54 17.42 2.73
C LEU A 427 5.45 18.40 2.26
N PHE A 428 4.70 19.01 3.16
CA PHE A 428 3.80 20.11 2.82
C PHE A 428 4.58 21.42 2.90
N SER A 429 5.01 21.95 1.77
CA SER A 429 5.86 23.15 1.70
C SER A 429 5.19 24.30 0.96
N GLY A 430 5.52 25.54 1.34
CA GLY A 430 5.06 26.75 0.66
C GLY A 430 3.54 26.82 0.54
N GLU A 431 3.05 26.96 -0.69
CA GLU A 431 1.63 27.10 -1.02
C GLU A 431 0.80 25.85 -0.68
N GLU A 432 1.42 24.68 -0.57
CA GLU A 432 0.70 23.45 -0.22
C GLU A 432 0.09 23.52 1.19
N GLN A 433 0.67 24.31 2.10
CA GLN A 433 0.14 24.49 3.45
C GLN A 433 -1.18 25.27 3.49
N GLU A 434 -1.48 26.02 2.46
CA GLU A 434 -2.73 26.76 2.28
C GLU A 434 -3.78 25.98 1.46
N LYS A 435 -3.48 24.73 1.08
CA LYS A 435 -4.42 23.82 0.42
C LYS A 435 -5.52 23.42 1.41
N GLN A 436 -6.75 23.24 0.91
CA GLN A 436 -7.87 22.77 1.73
C GLN A 436 -7.73 21.28 2.06
N VAL A 437 -8.07 20.88 3.29
CA VAL A 437 -7.98 19.47 3.73
C VAL A 437 -8.89 18.53 2.95
N SER A 438 -10.01 19.02 2.43
CA SER A 438 -10.93 18.25 1.56
C SER A 438 -10.31 17.81 0.24
N LYS A 439 -9.27 18.50 -0.24
CA LYS A 439 -8.59 18.23 -1.52
C LYS A 439 -7.39 17.29 -1.40
N LEU A 440 -7.13 16.76 -0.20
CA LEU A 440 -6.02 15.87 0.04
C LEU A 440 -6.29 14.47 -0.50
N SER A 441 -5.27 13.87 -1.11
CA SER A 441 -5.22 12.43 -1.42
C SER A 441 -5.15 11.59 -0.12
N GLY A 442 -5.43 10.29 -0.22
CA GLY A 442 -5.34 9.38 0.93
C GLY A 442 -3.99 9.46 1.64
N GLY A 443 -2.88 9.33 0.92
CA GLY A 443 -1.54 9.44 1.50
C GLY A 443 -1.22 10.81 2.09
N GLU A 444 -1.71 11.91 1.49
CA GLU A 444 -1.57 13.26 2.08
C GLU A 444 -2.34 13.36 3.40
N LYS A 445 -3.54 12.78 3.50
CA LYS A 445 -4.31 12.73 4.76
C LYS A 445 -3.56 11.96 5.85
N HIS A 446 -2.95 10.80 5.53
CA HIS A 446 -2.14 10.04 6.48
C HIS A 446 -0.96 10.88 6.99
N ARG A 447 -0.23 11.56 6.10
CA ARG A 447 0.84 12.49 6.48
C ARG A 447 0.35 13.65 7.35
N MET A 448 -0.88 14.15 7.15
CA MET A 448 -1.46 15.17 8.01
C MET A 448 -1.69 14.68 9.43
N VAL A 449 -2.23 13.46 9.62
CA VAL A 449 -2.41 12.88 10.96
C VAL A 449 -1.06 12.64 11.64
N LEU A 450 -0.03 12.19 10.90
CA LEU A 450 1.33 12.08 11.44
C LEU A 450 1.89 13.45 11.85
N SER A 451 1.61 14.53 11.08
CA SER A 451 1.97 15.92 11.48
C SER A 451 1.33 16.32 12.80
N ARG A 452 0.05 15.95 13.01
CA ARG A 452 -0.67 16.18 14.26
C ARG A 452 -0.01 15.44 15.43
N LEU A 453 0.27 14.14 15.29
CA LEU A 453 0.91 13.35 16.34
C LEU A 453 2.29 13.92 16.74
N MET A 454 3.07 14.38 15.75
CA MET A 454 4.34 15.06 16.03
C MET A 454 4.15 16.37 16.81
N LEU A 455 3.07 17.10 16.53
CA LEU A 455 2.78 18.39 17.17
C LEU A 455 2.26 18.20 18.60
N GLU A 456 1.37 17.24 18.83
CA GLU A 456 0.76 16.91 20.12
C GLU A 456 1.80 16.43 21.14
N GLY A 457 2.82 15.71 20.71
CA GLY A 457 3.92 15.26 21.57
C GLY A 457 3.50 14.25 22.63
N GLY A 458 2.53 13.37 22.32
CA GLY A 458 2.13 12.27 23.19
C GLY A 458 3.30 11.34 23.51
N ASN A 459 3.27 10.71 24.70
CA ASN A 459 4.28 9.75 25.12
C ASN A 459 3.83 8.28 24.96
N PHE A 460 2.58 8.05 24.57
CA PHE A 460 2.05 6.73 24.21
C PHE A 460 1.32 6.84 22.87
N LEU A 461 1.85 6.17 21.84
CA LEU A 461 1.28 6.17 20.50
C LEU A 461 0.45 4.90 20.28
N VAL A 462 -0.79 5.07 19.82
CA VAL A 462 -1.70 4.01 19.42
C VAL A 462 -1.98 4.20 17.93
N LEU A 463 -1.51 3.27 17.09
CA LEU A 463 -1.54 3.41 15.64
C LEU A 463 -2.32 2.24 15.02
N ASP A 464 -3.36 2.55 14.25
CA ASP A 464 -4.19 1.55 13.58
C ASP A 464 -3.95 1.62 12.07
N GLU A 465 -3.18 0.69 11.51
CA GLU A 465 -2.77 0.57 10.10
C GLU A 465 -2.17 1.87 9.53
N PRO A 466 -1.14 2.47 10.16
CA PRO A 466 -0.60 3.77 9.75
C PRO A 466 0.13 3.72 8.41
N THR A 467 0.50 2.55 7.91
CA THR A 467 1.23 2.35 6.64
C THR A 467 0.34 2.43 5.41
N ASN A 468 -0.97 2.24 5.57
CA ASN A 468 -1.90 2.28 4.44
C ASN A 468 -1.78 3.62 3.69
N HIS A 469 -1.68 3.57 2.36
CA HIS A 469 -1.52 4.72 1.47
C HIS A 469 -0.24 5.56 1.65
N LEU A 470 0.69 5.18 2.52
CA LEU A 470 2.02 5.79 2.58
C LEU A 470 2.90 5.22 1.47
N ASP A 471 3.84 6.03 0.97
CA ASP A 471 4.90 5.55 0.09
C ASP A 471 6.02 4.88 0.90
N LEU A 472 6.84 4.09 0.23
CA LEU A 472 7.94 3.34 0.85
C LEU A 472 8.85 4.23 1.69
N GLU A 473 9.17 5.42 1.20
CA GLU A 473 10.01 6.39 1.89
C GLU A 473 9.37 6.87 3.21
N SER A 474 8.05 7.06 3.20
CA SER A 474 7.29 7.43 4.42
C SER A 474 7.19 6.28 5.42
N ILE A 475 7.06 5.03 4.95
CA ILE A 475 7.03 3.83 5.80
C ILE A 475 8.38 3.65 6.51
N ILE A 476 9.48 3.74 5.77
CA ILE A 476 10.84 3.66 6.33
C ILE A 476 11.06 4.77 7.38
N ALA A 477 10.70 6.01 7.04
CA ALA A 477 10.81 7.14 7.97
C ALA A 477 9.96 6.95 9.23
N LEU A 478 8.77 6.34 9.12
CA LEU A 478 7.91 6.00 10.25
C LEU A 478 8.56 4.93 11.13
N GLY A 479 9.07 3.84 10.55
CA GLY A 479 9.78 2.78 11.27
C GLY A 479 10.95 3.31 12.09
N GLU A 480 11.81 4.13 11.47
CA GLU A 480 12.91 4.80 12.18
C GLU A 480 12.43 5.71 13.30
N ALA A 481 11.33 6.45 13.08
CA ALA A 481 10.77 7.34 14.09
C ALA A 481 10.23 6.56 15.29
N LEU A 482 9.53 5.45 15.07
CA LEU A 482 9.01 4.57 16.13
C LEU A 482 10.15 3.87 16.88
N TYR A 483 11.20 3.44 16.18
CA TYR A 483 12.39 2.88 16.81
C TYR A 483 13.07 3.87 17.75
N LYS A 484 13.26 5.12 17.32
CA LYS A 484 13.91 6.19 18.09
C LYS A 484 13.00 6.81 19.17
N PHE A 485 11.70 6.52 19.12
CA PHE A 485 10.73 7.09 20.06
C PHE A 485 10.95 6.61 21.49
N GLY A 486 11.08 7.55 22.41
CA GLY A 486 11.33 7.29 23.84
C GLY A 486 10.07 7.00 24.65
N GLY A 487 8.93 6.72 24.02
CA GLY A 487 7.66 6.40 24.67
C GLY A 487 7.19 4.98 24.32
N ASN A 488 5.95 4.67 24.71
CA ASN A 488 5.28 3.42 24.36
C ASN A 488 4.62 3.51 22.98
N VAL A 489 4.59 2.38 22.30
CA VAL A 489 3.89 2.21 21.02
C VAL A 489 3.03 0.97 21.08
N ILE A 490 1.80 1.04 20.60
CA ILE A 490 1.01 -0.10 20.16
C ILE A 490 0.53 0.19 18.74
N CYS A 491 0.90 -0.66 17.81
CA CYS A 491 0.60 -0.46 16.39
C CYS A 491 0.04 -1.74 15.78
N VAL A 492 -1.09 -1.61 15.11
CA VAL A 492 -1.60 -2.63 14.18
C VAL A 492 -0.97 -2.35 12.83
N SER A 493 -0.30 -3.31 12.25
CA SER A 493 0.20 -3.24 10.88
C SER A 493 0.34 -4.65 10.29
N HIS A 494 0.23 -4.72 8.98
CA HIS A 494 0.53 -5.91 8.18
C HIS A 494 1.88 -5.77 7.45
N ASP A 495 2.55 -4.65 7.62
CA ASP A 495 3.88 -4.37 7.07
C ASP A 495 4.96 -4.99 7.97
N ARG A 496 5.58 -6.07 7.48
CA ARG A 496 6.61 -6.82 8.22
C ARG A 496 7.82 -5.98 8.55
N GLU A 497 8.29 -5.15 7.63
CA GLU A 497 9.47 -4.31 7.85
C GLU A 497 9.22 -3.21 8.88
N LEU A 498 8.00 -2.63 8.88
CA LEU A 498 7.65 -1.70 9.94
C LEU A 498 7.69 -2.40 11.29
N ILE A 499 7.07 -3.59 11.41
CA ILE A 499 7.03 -4.36 12.67
C ILE A 499 8.45 -4.68 13.15
N ASP A 500 9.30 -5.21 12.28
CA ASP A 500 10.70 -5.53 12.60
C ASP A 500 11.52 -4.31 13.01
N ALA A 501 11.24 -3.16 12.41
CA ALA A 501 11.98 -1.94 12.68
C ALA A 501 11.81 -1.45 14.13
N TYR A 502 10.64 -1.64 14.78
CA TYR A 502 10.40 -1.01 16.07
C TYR A 502 9.96 -1.94 17.19
N ALA A 503 9.32 -3.11 16.88
CA ALA A 503 8.65 -3.92 17.89
C ALA A 503 9.64 -4.69 18.77
N ASN A 504 9.38 -4.68 20.09
CA ASN A 504 10.07 -5.51 21.09
C ASN A 504 9.10 -6.44 21.84
N ARG A 505 7.83 -6.42 21.44
CA ARG A 505 6.77 -7.27 21.99
C ARG A 505 5.70 -7.47 20.93
N ILE A 506 5.29 -8.72 20.72
CA ILE A 506 4.27 -9.10 19.75
C ILE A 506 3.04 -9.58 20.53
N ILE A 507 1.89 -9.02 20.21
CA ILE A 507 0.60 -9.49 20.70
C ILE A 507 -0.19 -9.97 19.48
N GLU A 508 -0.46 -11.29 19.46
CA GLU A 508 -1.26 -11.88 18.40
C GLU A 508 -2.68 -12.18 18.88
N LEU A 509 -3.67 -11.75 18.10
CA LEU A 509 -5.06 -12.17 18.23
C LEU A 509 -5.30 -13.35 17.29
N VAL A 510 -5.47 -14.55 17.87
CA VAL A 510 -5.68 -15.80 17.14
C VAL A 510 -7.17 -16.14 17.12
N PRO A 511 -7.80 -16.30 15.92
CA PRO A 511 -9.19 -16.70 15.84
C PRO A 511 -9.38 -18.11 16.43
N GLN A 512 -10.48 -18.31 17.12
CA GLN A 512 -10.89 -19.60 17.67
C GLN A 512 -12.17 -20.07 16.99
N PHE A 513 -12.29 -21.38 16.76
CA PHE A 513 -13.46 -21.98 16.16
C PHE A 513 -14.01 -23.07 17.08
N GLY A 514 -15.31 -23.08 17.30
CA GLY A 514 -15.99 -24.14 18.02
C GLY A 514 -16.02 -25.46 17.23
N ALA A 515 -16.34 -26.56 17.89
CA ALA A 515 -16.48 -27.87 17.24
C ALA A 515 -17.57 -27.89 16.14
N ASP A 516 -18.50 -26.96 16.19
CA ASP A 516 -19.57 -26.72 15.24
C ASP A 516 -19.21 -25.71 14.12
N GLY A 517 -17.96 -25.25 14.09
CA GLY A 517 -17.47 -24.23 13.16
C GLY A 517 -17.87 -22.79 13.52
N ALA A 518 -18.53 -22.56 14.67
CA ALA A 518 -18.87 -21.23 15.12
C ALA A 518 -17.62 -20.42 15.49
N ASN A 519 -17.59 -19.15 15.12
CA ASN A 519 -16.54 -18.23 15.54
C ASN A 519 -16.59 -18.01 17.05
N LEU A 520 -15.52 -18.36 17.74
CA LEU A 520 -15.30 -18.04 19.14
C LEU A 520 -14.47 -16.76 19.28
N PRO A 521 -14.47 -16.12 20.46
CA PRO A 521 -13.63 -14.98 20.74
C PRO A 521 -12.14 -15.28 20.54
N ALA A 522 -11.40 -14.29 20.05
CA ALA A 522 -9.97 -14.45 19.79
C ALA A 522 -9.18 -14.75 21.06
N GLN A 523 -8.23 -15.68 20.95
CA GLN A 523 -7.22 -15.92 21.98
C GLN A 523 -6.07 -14.92 21.79
N ILE A 524 -5.51 -14.44 22.91
CA ILE A 524 -4.33 -13.58 22.90
C ILE A 524 -3.09 -14.42 23.16
N ILE A 525 -2.09 -14.26 22.28
CA ILE A 525 -0.73 -14.72 22.49
C ILE A 525 0.15 -13.49 22.71
N ASP A 526 0.88 -13.46 23.81
CA ASP A 526 1.76 -12.34 24.20
C ASP A 526 3.21 -12.85 24.20
N PHE A 527 4.01 -12.38 23.27
CA PHE A 527 5.41 -12.77 23.07
C PHE A 527 6.33 -11.57 23.27
N ARG A 528 7.35 -11.71 24.13
CA ARG A 528 8.38 -10.69 24.33
C ARG A 528 9.61 -11.02 23.49
N GLY A 529 9.89 -10.20 22.52
CA GLY A 529 10.96 -10.36 21.55
C GLY A 529 10.68 -9.63 20.26
N SER A 530 11.57 -9.76 19.29
CA SER A 530 11.41 -9.25 17.93
C SER A 530 10.37 -10.08 17.13
N TYR A 531 9.96 -9.56 15.99
CA TYR A 531 9.04 -10.30 15.12
C TYR A 531 9.71 -11.54 14.50
N GLU A 532 11.00 -11.45 14.21
CA GLU A 532 11.81 -12.56 13.70
C GLU A 532 11.86 -13.72 14.70
N GLU A 533 12.18 -13.41 15.99
CA GLU A 533 12.15 -14.40 17.09
C GLU A 533 10.75 -15.00 17.29
N TYR A 534 9.71 -14.20 17.10
CA TYR A 534 8.33 -14.67 17.16
C TYR A 534 8.02 -15.69 16.06
N LEU A 535 8.41 -15.41 14.79
CA LEU A 535 8.22 -16.35 13.67
C LEU A 535 8.99 -17.65 13.89
N GLU A 536 10.25 -17.59 14.34
CA GLU A 536 11.03 -18.76 14.70
C GLU A 536 10.33 -19.62 15.78
N SER A 537 9.70 -18.98 16.77
CA SER A 537 8.93 -19.68 17.82
C SER A 537 7.71 -20.42 17.28
N LYS A 538 7.17 -19.99 16.15
CA LYS A 538 6.05 -20.62 15.44
C LYS A 538 6.50 -21.70 14.45
N GLY A 539 7.81 -21.82 14.20
CA GLY A 539 8.37 -22.76 13.23
C GLY A 539 8.21 -22.33 11.77
N VAL A 540 8.10 -21.02 11.54
CA VAL A 540 7.95 -20.40 10.21
C VAL A 540 9.22 -19.68 9.82
#